data_bb85cb804a843d758558c9d526c6e8ed
#
_entry.id   bb85cb804a843d758558c9d526c6e8ed
#
_cell.length_a   1.000
_cell.length_b   1.000
_cell.length_c   1.000
_cell.angle_alpha   90.00
_cell.angle_beta   90.00
_cell.angle_gamma   90.00
#
_symmetry.space_group_name_H-M   'P 1'
#
loop_
_entity.id
_entity.type
_entity.pdbx_description
1 polymer ?
#
loop_
_entity_poly.entity_id
_entity_poly.type
_entity_poly.pdbx_seq_one_letter_code
_entity_poly.pdbx_strand_id
1 'polypeptide(L)'
;MHEPSCTFTGHRAEKLPWGFDENDARCRRLKQKIYDTVDAVYDAGFHKFLCGMAEGCDLYFCEAVLLLKEANPDVVLEAAVPFAGQAARWPERERQRYEALLRRCDTVTVLQEEYSAGCMMKRNRYMVDHADILIACYDGKPGGTLNTMRYAIKQDIQILHLPLEDA
;
A
#
# COMPACT_ATOMS: atom_id res chain seq x y z
N MET A 1 -24.49 5.21 0.18
CA MET A 1 -23.68 4.02 0.52
C MET A 1 -22.38 4.07 -0.25
N HIS A 2 -21.28 3.89 0.43
CA HIS A 2 -20.00 3.81 -0.26
C HIS A 2 -19.67 2.34 -0.58
N GLU A 3 -18.83 2.16 -1.57
CA GLU A 3 -18.35 0.83 -1.94
C GLU A 3 -17.34 0.34 -0.89
N PRO A 4 -17.44 -0.93 -0.42
CA PRO A 4 -16.46 -1.48 0.51
C PRO A 4 -15.04 -1.36 -0.05
N SER A 5 -14.15 -0.76 0.72
CA SER A 5 -12.80 -0.43 0.26
C SER A 5 -11.73 -0.92 1.21
N CYS A 6 -10.60 -1.36 0.63
CA CYS A 6 -9.45 -1.87 1.34
C CYS A 6 -8.25 -0.98 1.08
N THR A 7 -7.48 -0.69 2.14
CA THR A 7 -6.21 0.01 2.00
C THR A 7 -5.09 -0.79 2.64
N PHE A 8 -3.88 -0.25 2.58
CA PHE A 8 -2.68 -0.97 2.96
C PHE A 8 -1.67 -0.04 3.61
N THR A 9 -0.91 -0.55 4.55
CA THR A 9 0.28 0.10 5.08
C THR A 9 1.39 -0.92 5.30
N GLY A 10 2.63 -0.52 5.08
CA GLY A 10 3.78 -1.38 5.26
C GLY A 10 5.07 -0.58 5.21
N HIS A 11 6.19 -1.23 5.51
CA HIS A 11 7.48 -0.57 5.57
C HIS A 11 8.03 -0.25 4.19
N ARG A 12 8.80 0.83 4.14
CA ARG A 12 9.61 1.17 2.97
C ARG A 12 10.77 0.19 2.84
N ALA A 13 11.33 0.07 1.63
CA ALA A 13 12.41 -0.87 1.33
C ALA A 13 13.58 -0.78 2.31
N GLU A 14 13.99 0.43 2.70
CA GLU A 14 15.13 0.63 3.63
C GLU A 14 14.91 0.01 5.00
N LYS A 15 13.67 -0.23 5.41
CA LYS A 15 13.33 -0.84 6.70
C LYS A 15 13.06 -2.34 6.60
N LEU A 16 13.10 -2.89 5.41
CA LEU A 16 12.91 -4.33 5.21
C LEU A 16 14.24 -5.06 5.34
N PRO A 17 14.27 -6.28 5.93
CA PRO A 17 15.52 -7.04 6.08
C PRO A 17 16.27 -7.26 4.77
N TRP A 18 15.55 -7.35 3.66
CA TRP A 18 16.14 -7.59 2.33
C TRP A 18 16.33 -6.30 1.52
N GLY A 19 15.89 -5.15 2.02
CA GLY A 19 16.00 -3.88 1.30
C GLY A 19 15.34 -3.93 -0.06
N PHE A 20 16.13 -3.69 -1.11
CA PHE A 20 15.64 -3.71 -2.50
C PHE A 20 15.85 -5.06 -3.19
N ASP A 21 16.39 -6.07 -2.49
CA ASP A 21 16.61 -7.41 -3.08
C ASP A 21 15.33 -8.22 -3.05
N GLU A 22 14.49 -8.05 -4.06
CA GLU A 22 13.21 -8.74 -4.16
C GLU A 22 13.34 -10.21 -4.58
N ASN A 23 14.54 -10.68 -4.84
CA ASN A 23 14.82 -12.11 -5.07
C ASN A 23 15.01 -12.85 -3.75
N ASP A 24 15.16 -12.15 -2.64
CA ASP A 24 15.23 -12.76 -1.31
C ASP A 24 13.97 -13.58 -1.06
N ALA A 25 14.14 -14.79 -0.52
CA ALA A 25 13.03 -15.72 -0.29
C ALA A 25 11.96 -15.14 0.64
N ARG A 26 12.39 -14.32 1.63
CA ARG A 26 11.46 -13.68 2.56
C ARG A 26 10.58 -12.66 1.84
N CYS A 27 11.15 -11.91 0.90
CA CYS A 27 10.40 -10.96 0.08
C CYS A 27 9.36 -11.69 -0.78
N ARG A 28 9.77 -12.77 -1.43
CA ARG A 28 8.85 -13.56 -2.26
C ARG A 28 7.70 -14.12 -1.44
N ARG A 29 7.99 -14.61 -0.22
CA ARG A 29 6.93 -15.11 0.66
C ARG A 29 5.99 -14.00 1.11
N LEU A 30 6.53 -12.82 1.41
CA LEU A 30 5.69 -11.66 1.78
C LEU A 30 4.78 -11.25 0.62
N LYS A 31 5.32 -11.17 -0.59
CA LYS A 31 4.53 -10.85 -1.77
C LYS A 31 3.40 -11.84 -1.98
N GLN A 32 3.66 -13.13 -1.76
CA GLN A 32 2.63 -14.16 -1.88
C GLN A 32 1.54 -13.97 -0.81
N LYS A 33 1.94 -13.69 0.44
CA LYS A 33 0.98 -13.44 1.51
C LYS A 33 0.12 -12.21 1.24
N ILE A 34 0.72 -11.16 0.69
CA ILE A 34 -0.01 -9.95 0.30
C ILE A 34 -1.03 -10.31 -0.78
N TYR A 35 -0.62 -11.03 -1.81
CA TYR A 35 -1.53 -11.44 -2.88
C TYR A 35 -2.67 -12.30 -2.34
N ASP A 36 -2.36 -13.30 -1.51
CA ASP A 36 -3.39 -14.18 -0.95
C ASP A 36 -4.38 -13.41 -0.09
N THR A 37 -3.90 -12.41 0.65
CA THR A 37 -4.76 -11.56 1.48
C THR A 37 -5.64 -10.65 0.63
N VAL A 38 -5.09 -10.06 -0.42
CA VAL A 38 -5.85 -9.23 -1.37
C VAL A 38 -6.94 -10.06 -2.04
N ASP A 39 -6.60 -11.28 -2.47
CA ASP A 39 -7.55 -12.20 -3.08
C ASP A 39 -8.69 -12.58 -2.11
N ALA A 40 -8.35 -12.87 -0.84
CA ALA A 40 -9.34 -13.18 0.18
C ALA A 40 -10.25 -11.99 0.48
N VAL A 41 -9.71 -10.79 0.52
CA VAL A 41 -10.47 -9.55 0.72
C VAL A 41 -11.43 -9.33 -0.46
N TYR A 42 -10.95 -9.56 -1.68
CA TYR A 42 -11.80 -9.48 -2.87
C TYR A 42 -12.97 -10.47 -2.78
N ASP A 43 -12.68 -11.73 -2.41
CA ASP A 43 -13.71 -12.76 -2.26
C ASP A 43 -14.74 -12.40 -1.18
N ALA A 44 -14.34 -11.60 -0.20
CA ALA A 44 -15.24 -11.11 0.85
C ALA A 44 -16.11 -9.93 0.39
N GLY A 45 -15.98 -9.49 -0.86
CA GLY A 45 -16.83 -8.44 -1.43
C GLY A 45 -16.16 -7.07 -1.59
N PHE A 46 -14.85 -6.96 -1.37
CA PHE A 46 -14.12 -5.71 -1.52
C PHE A 46 -13.54 -5.61 -2.91
N HIS A 47 -14.01 -4.68 -3.72
CA HIS A 47 -13.55 -4.53 -5.09
C HIS A 47 -12.71 -3.27 -5.29
N LYS A 48 -12.71 -2.35 -4.32
CA LYS A 48 -11.94 -1.11 -4.39
C LYS A 48 -10.75 -1.15 -3.43
N PHE A 49 -9.58 -0.78 -3.94
CA PHE A 49 -8.32 -0.78 -3.20
C PHE A 49 -7.64 0.57 -3.32
N LEU A 50 -7.03 1.04 -2.22
CA LEU A 50 -6.27 2.29 -2.19
C LEU A 50 -4.82 1.99 -1.83
N CYS A 51 -3.88 2.55 -2.58
CA CYS A 51 -2.44 2.35 -2.40
C CYS A 51 -1.70 3.68 -2.31
N GLY A 52 -0.80 3.79 -1.34
CA GLY A 52 -0.02 5.01 -1.14
C GLY A 52 1.16 5.16 -2.08
N MET A 53 1.52 4.12 -2.81
CA MET A 53 2.57 4.14 -3.83
C MET A 53 3.96 4.49 -3.30
N ALA A 54 4.23 4.30 -2.01
CA ALA A 54 5.59 4.43 -1.49
C ALA A 54 6.42 3.22 -1.91
N GLU A 55 7.74 3.38 -1.98
CA GLU A 55 8.60 2.24 -2.31
C GLU A 55 8.54 1.15 -1.23
N GLY A 56 8.84 -0.09 -1.62
CA GLY A 56 8.77 -1.23 -0.73
C GLY A 56 7.39 -1.87 -0.72
N CYS A 57 6.84 -2.12 0.46
CA CYS A 57 5.61 -2.90 0.60
C CYS A 57 4.41 -2.31 -0.16
N ASP A 58 4.30 -0.99 -0.25
CA ASP A 58 3.20 -0.37 -0.99
C ASP A 58 3.21 -0.80 -2.47
N LEU A 59 4.38 -0.87 -3.08
CA LEU A 59 4.48 -1.31 -4.47
C LEU A 59 4.19 -2.81 -4.61
N TYR A 60 4.55 -3.62 -3.62
CA TYR A 60 4.18 -5.04 -3.61
C TYR A 60 2.65 -5.18 -3.58
N PHE A 61 1.99 -4.38 -2.75
CA PHE A 61 0.54 -4.37 -2.68
C PHE A 61 -0.09 -3.90 -3.99
N CYS A 62 0.42 -2.82 -4.57
CA CYS A 62 -0.04 -2.31 -5.86
C CYS A 62 0.03 -3.39 -6.94
N GLU A 63 1.17 -4.08 -7.02
CA GLU A 63 1.37 -5.15 -8.00
C GLU A 63 0.43 -6.33 -7.76
N ALA A 64 0.18 -6.67 -6.49
CA ALA A 64 -0.76 -7.74 -6.14
C ALA A 64 -2.19 -7.40 -6.59
N VAL A 65 -2.63 -6.17 -6.35
CA VAL A 65 -3.96 -5.72 -6.77
C VAL A 65 -4.09 -5.72 -8.28
N LEU A 66 -3.05 -5.25 -8.99
CA LEU A 66 -3.05 -5.24 -10.46
C LEU A 66 -3.08 -6.65 -11.04
N LEU A 67 -2.38 -7.59 -10.41
CA LEU A 67 -2.43 -9.00 -10.81
C LEU A 67 -3.82 -9.58 -10.60
N LEU A 68 -4.44 -9.31 -9.47
CA LEU A 68 -5.82 -9.71 -9.20
C LEU A 68 -6.78 -9.14 -10.25
N LYS A 69 -6.57 -7.90 -10.63
CA LYS A 69 -7.41 -7.20 -11.61
C LYS A 69 -7.36 -7.85 -12.99
N GLU A 70 -6.24 -8.47 -13.36
CA GLU A 70 -6.16 -9.17 -14.66
C GLU A 70 -7.22 -10.24 -14.82
N ALA A 71 -7.53 -10.98 -13.75
CA ALA A 71 -8.56 -12.01 -13.75
C ALA A 71 -9.94 -11.48 -13.31
N ASN A 72 -10.00 -10.31 -12.70
CA ASN A 72 -11.21 -9.75 -12.12
C ASN A 72 -11.32 -8.26 -12.50
N PRO A 73 -11.86 -7.97 -13.72
CA PRO A 73 -11.88 -6.60 -14.26
C PRO A 73 -12.68 -5.57 -13.44
N ASP A 74 -13.50 -6.03 -12.49
CA ASP A 74 -14.28 -5.16 -11.61
C ASP A 74 -13.45 -4.60 -10.44
N VAL A 75 -12.20 -5.03 -10.29
CA VAL A 75 -11.27 -4.47 -9.29
C VAL A 75 -10.91 -3.04 -9.69
N VAL A 76 -10.99 -2.12 -8.73
CA VAL A 76 -10.64 -0.71 -8.91
C VAL A 76 -9.47 -0.37 -7.98
N LEU A 77 -8.45 0.25 -8.51
CA LEU A 77 -7.27 0.68 -7.75
C LEU A 77 -7.11 2.19 -7.83
N GLU A 78 -7.13 2.82 -6.65
CA GLU A 78 -6.85 4.24 -6.52
C GLU A 78 -5.46 4.42 -5.91
N ALA A 79 -4.63 5.24 -6.57
CA ALA A 79 -3.35 5.67 -5.98
C ALA A 79 -3.58 6.95 -5.19
N ALA A 80 -3.17 6.97 -3.92
CA ALA A 80 -3.22 8.15 -3.07
C ALA A 80 -1.80 8.67 -2.88
N VAL A 81 -1.45 9.70 -3.64
CA VAL A 81 -0.10 10.26 -3.71
C VAL A 81 0.01 11.43 -2.74
N PRO A 82 0.98 11.41 -1.81
CA PRO A 82 1.07 12.47 -0.79
C PRO A 82 1.43 13.83 -1.37
N PHE A 83 2.28 13.87 -2.40
CA PHE A 83 2.64 15.08 -3.13
C PHE A 83 3.12 14.69 -4.52
N ALA A 84 3.01 15.61 -5.47
CA ALA A 84 3.22 15.32 -6.89
C ALA A 84 4.58 14.70 -7.20
N GLY A 85 5.63 15.11 -6.51
CA GLY A 85 6.98 14.61 -6.73
C GLY A 85 7.41 13.46 -5.84
N GLN A 86 6.50 12.64 -5.35
CA GLN A 86 6.84 11.57 -4.39
C GLN A 86 8.06 10.75 -4.81
N ALA A 87 8.14 10.36 -6.07
CA ALA A 87 9.20 9.48 -6.57
C ALA A 87 10.36 10.22 -7.23
N ALA A 88 10.36 11.56 -7.23
CA ALA A 88 11.33 12.34 -7.99
C ALA A 88 12.79 12.05 -7.62
N ARG A 89 13.05 11.70 -6.36
CA ARG A 89 14.41 11.43 -5.86
C ARG A 89 14.72 9.95 -5.70
N TRP A 90 13.83 9.07 -6.14
CA TRP A 90 14.10 7.63 -6.08
C TRP A 90 15.14 7.24 -7.12
N PRO A 91 15.86 6.13 -6.92
CA PRO A 91 16.70 5.55 -7.96
C PRO A 91 15.90 5.39 -9.25
N GLU A 92 16.55 5.57 -10.39
CA GLU A 92 15.86 5.60 -11.67
C GLU A 92 14.99 4.36 -11.91
N ARG A 93 15.51 3.17 -11.60
CA ARG A 93 14.77 1.93 -11.78
C ARG A 93 13.46 1.91 -10.97
N GLU A 94 13.52 2.35 -9.71
CA GLU A 94 12.34 2.40 -8.85
C GLU A 94 11.38 3.51 -9.29
N ARG A 95 11.90 4.62 -9.79
CA ARG A 95 11.06 5.69 -10.31
C ARG A 95 10.30 5.23 -11.56
N GLN A 96 10.98 4.51 -12.46
CA GLN A 96 10.34 3.96 -13.67
C GLN A 96 9.26 2.95 -13.31
N ARG A 97 9.53 2.10 -12.33
CA ARG A 97 8.54 1.15 -11.80
C ARG A 97 7.32 1.87 -11.26
N TYR A 98 7.54 2.88 -10.43
CA TYR A 98 6.48 3.71 -9.87
C TYR A 98 5.61 4.33 -10.97
N GLU A 99 6.24 4.94 -11.95
CA GLU A 99 5.52 5.59 -13.06
C GLU A 99 4.69 4.59 -13.87
N ALA A 100 5.26 3.41 -14.15
CA ALA A 100 4.56 2.36 -14.88
C ALA A 100 3.34 1.84 -14.09
N LEU A 101 3.49 1.63 -12.78
CA LEU A 101 2.40 1.18 -11.93
C LEU A 101 1.32 2.25 -11.79
N LEU A 102 1.74 3.51 -11.65
CA LEU A 102 0.80 4.63 -11.50
C LEU A 102 -0.11 4.75 -12.72
N ARG A 103 0.44 4.54 -13.93
CA ARG A 103 -0.35 4.57 -15.16
C ARG A 103 -1.40 3.47 -15.23
N ARG A 104 -1.22 2.38 -14.49
CA ARG A 104 -2.17 1.27 -14.45
C ARG A 104 -3.24 1.43 -13.38
N CYS A 105 -3.13 2.42 -12.51
CA CYS A 105 -4.18 2.70 -11.53
C CYS A 105 -5.39 3.33 -12.23
N ASP A 106 -6.58 3.00 -11.72
CA ASP A 106 -7.83 3.54 -12.29
C ASP A 106 -7.99 5.02 -11.96
N THR A 107 -7.55 5.43 -10.78
CA THR A 107 -7.65 6.81 -10.29
C THR A 107 -6.35 7.18 -9.60
N VAL A 108 -5.91 8.41 -9.78
CA VAL A 108 -4.75 8.97 -9.07
C VAL A 108 -5.20 10.24 -8.35
N THR A 109 -5.11 10.23 -7.02
CA THR A 109 -5.45 11.38 -6.17
C THR A 109 -4.16 11.93 -5.59
N VAL A 110 -3.79 13.14 -5.99
CA VAL A 110 -2.60 13.84 -5.47
C VAL A 110 -3.08 14.82 -4.40
N LEU A 111 -2.66 14.63 -3.15
CA LEU A 111 -3.20 15.39 -2.03
C LEU A 111 -2.67 16.82 -1.96
N GLN A 112 -1.44 17.04 -2.43
CA GLN A 112 -0.84 18.37 -2.48
C GLN A 112 0.27 18.40 -3.52
N GLU A 113 0.65 19.60 -3.95
CA GLU A 113 1.63 19.75 -5.03
C GLU A 113 3.05 19.50 -4.54
N GLU A 114 3.43 20.07 -3.41
CA GLU A 114 4.79 20.04 -2.90
C GLU A 114 4.90 19.29 -1.59
N TYR A 115 6.12 18.79 -1.29
CA TYR A 115 6.39 18.13 -0.02
C TYR A 115 6.21 19.09 1.16
N SER A 116 5.64 18.59 2.25
CA SER A 116 5.61 19.28 3.53
C SER A 116 5.74 18.25 4.65
N ALA A 117 6.16 18.69 5.82
CA ALA A 117 6.21 17.81 6.99
C ALA A 117 4.82 17.27 7.27
N GLY A 118 4.73 15.96 7.49
CA GLY A 118 3.47 15.29 7.79
C GLY A 118 2.61 14.93 6.58
N CYS A 119 3.05 15.23 5.34
CA CYS A 119 2.25 14.92 4.15
C CYS A 119 2.04 13.42 3.96
N MET A 120 3.02 12.58 4.36
CA MET A 120 2.88 11.12 4.28
C MET A 120 1.80 10.62 5.22
N MET A 121 1.75 11.12 6.44
CA MET A 121 0.71 10.74 7.39
C MET A 121 -0.66 11.28 6.97
N LYS A 122 -0.70 12.46 6.39
CA LYS A 122 -1.92 13.01 5.81
C LYS A 122 -2.47 12.08 4.73
N ARG A 123 -1.61 11.55 3.84
CA ARG A 123 -1.99 10.56 2.84
C ARG A 123 -2.50 9.27 3.49
N ASN A 124 -1.81 8.79 4.52
CA ASN A 124 -2.22 7.58 5.21
C ASN A 124 -3.60 7.74 5.85
N ARG A 125 -3.87 8.89 6.45
CA ARG A 125 -5.19 9.20 7.01
C ARG A 125 -6.26 9.25 5.93
N TYR A 126 -5.96 9.87 4.80
CA TYR A 126 -6.88 9.89 3.66
C TYR A 126 -7.30 8.48 3.27
N MET A 127 -6.33 7.56 3.15
CA MET A 127 -6.62 6.18 2.78
C MET A 127 -7.48 5.47 3.82
N VAL A 128 -7.16 5.62 5.11
CA VAL A 128 -7.93 5.03 6.19
C VAL A 128 -9.36 5.60 6.21
N ASP A 129 -9.50 6.91 6.03
CA ASP A 129 -10.81 7.57 6.03
C ASP A 129 -11.70 7.09 4.89
N HIS A 130 -11.12 6.58 3.81
CA HIS A 130 -11.85 6.10 2.64
C HIS A 130 -11.88 4.58 2.54
N ALA A 131 -11.52 3.87 3.62
CA ALA A 131 -11.47 2.41 3.64
C ALA A 131 -12.26 1.82 4.79
N ASP A 132 -12.63 0.56 4.65
CA ASP A 132 -13.33 -0.21 5.68
C ASP A 132 -12.42 -1.25 6.31
N ILE A 133 -11.31 -1.58 5.64
CA ILE A 133 -10.34 -2.55 6.12
C ILE A 133 -8.93 -2.10 5.74
N LEU A 134 -7.98 -2.29 6.66
CA LEU A 134 -6.56 -2.00 6.47
C LEU A 134 -5.75 -3.28 6.56
N ILE A 135 -4.98 -3.58 5.51
CA ILE A 135 -3.96 -4.63 5.56
C ILE A 135 -2.67 -3.98 6.03
N ALA A 136 -2.07 -4.48 7.11
CA ALA A 136 -0.87 -3.90 7.69
C ALA A 136 0.27 -4.92 7.75
N CYS A 137 1.36 -4.64 7.02
CA CYS A 137 2.61 -5.39 7.14
C CYS A 137 3.47 -4.71 8.20
N TYR A 138 3.56 -5.33 9.38
CA TYR A 138 4.10 -4.69 10.57
C TYR A 138 5.09 -5.61 11.30
N ASP A 139 6.22 -5.04 11.73
CA ASP A 139 7.30 -5.76 12.41
C ASP A 139 7.32 -5.56 13.92
N GLY A 140 6.35 -4.84 14.47
CA GLY A 140 6.28 -4.55 15.91
C GLY A 140 7.02 -3.30 16.35
N LYS A 141 7.69 -2.60 15.42
CA LYS A 141 8.52 -1.42 15.77
C LYS A 141 7.79 -0.11 15.48
N PRO A 142 8.07 0.96 16.26
CA PRO A 142 7.49 2.27 16.00
C PRO A 142 7.82 2.80 14.61
N GLY A 143 6.92 3.61 14.05
CA GLY A 143 7.10 4.25 12.76
C GLY A 143 5.77 4.54 12.08
N GLY A 144 5.83 4.86 10.80
CA GLY A 144 4.66 5.23 10.01
C GLY A 144 3.58 4.17 9.98
N THR A 145 3.98 2.88 9.88
CA THR A 145 3.04 1.76 9.85
C THR A 145 2.25 1.69 11.17
N LEU A 146 2.93 1.77 12.31
CA LEU A 146 2.26 1.76 13.61
C LEU A 146 1.33 2.97 13.76
N ASN A 147 1.78 4.16 13.34
CA ASN A 147 0.96 5.37 13.41
C ASN A 147 -0.31 5.22 12.58
N THR A 148 -0.22 4.63 11.40
CA THR A 148 -1.38 4.37 10.53
C THR A 148 -2.32 3.35 11.17
N MET A 149 -1.78 2.29 11.77
CA MET A 149 -2.59 1.29 12.48
C MET A 149 -3.34 1.92 13.66
N ARG A 150 -2.68 2.79 14.44
CA ARG A 150 -3.32 3.52 15.54
C ARG A 150 -4.46 4.40 15.05
N TYR A 151 -4.25 5.09 13.93
CA TYR A 151 -5.29 5.91 13.34
C TYR A 151 -6.49 5.05 12.89
N ALA A 152 -6.21 3.89 12.28
CA ALA A 152 -7.25 2.95 11.85
C ALA A 152 -8.07 2.44 13.06
N ILE A 153 -7.41 2.14 14.17
CA ILE A 153 -8.10 1.75 15.40
C ILE A 153 -9.02 2.88 15.89
N LYS A 154 -8.52 4.10 15.86
CA LYS A 154 -9.30 5.27 16.27
C LYS A 154 -10.52 5.48 15.36
N GLN A 155 -10.39 5.18 14.08
CA GLN A 155 -11.50 5.29 13.12
C GLN A 155 -12.39 4.03 13.08
N ASP A 156 -12.09 3.06 13.92
CA ASP A 156 -12.87 1.82 14.08
C ASP A 156 -13.00 0.99 12.80
N ILE A 157 -11.93 0.93 12.00
CA ILE A 157 -11.89 0.03 10.86
C ILE A 157 -11.13 -1.25 11.20
N GLN A 158 -11.46 -2.33 10.53
CA GLN A 158 -10.82 -3.63 10.72
C GLN A 158 -9.37 -3.61 10.22
N ILE A 159 -8.46 -4.26 10.96
CA ILE A 159 -7.06 -4.41 10.55
C ILE A 159 -6.76 -5.89 10.33
N LEU A 160 -6.18 -6.21 9.16
CA LEU A 160 -5.61 -7.52 8.87
C LEU A 160 -4.09 -7.40 8.99
N HIS A 161 -3.53 -8.02 10.00
CA HIS A 161 -2.11 -7.94 10.28
C HIS A 161 -1.33 -9.04 9.54
N LEU A 162 -0.36 -8.64 8.72
CA LEU A 162 0.59 -9.53 8.06
C LEU A 162 1.95 -9.34 8.75
N PRO A 163 2.41 -10.31 9.57
CA PRO A 163 3.70 -10.20 10.23
C PRO A 163 4.84 -10.20 9.22
N LEU A 164 5.86 -9.34 9.46
CA LEU A 164 7.09 -9.37 8.68
C LEU A 164 8.05 -10.38 9.30
N GLU A 165 8.67 -11.21 8.43
CA GLU A 165 9.68 -12.15 8.88
C GLU A 165 10.96 -11.40 9.25
N ASP A 166 11.53 -11.73 10.41
CA ASP A 166 12.82 -11.17 10.83
C ASP A 166 13.96 -11.76 10.01
N ALA A 167 15.08 -11.04 10.01
CA ALA A 167 16.29 -11.45 9.29
C ALA A 167 16.83 -12.79 9.80
#